data_1a840fff5eb259ab4f977a62f98deaae
#
_entry.id   1a840fff5eb259ab4f977a62f98deaae
#
_cell.length_a   1.000
_cell.length_b   1.000
_cell.length_c   1.000
_cell.angle_alpha   90.00
_cell.angle_beta   90.00
_cell.angle_gamma   90.00
#
_symmetry.space_group_name_H-M   'P 1'
#
loop_
_entity.id
_entity.type
_entity.pdbx_description
1 polymer ?
#
loop_
_entity_poly.entity_id
_entity_poly.type
_entity_poly.pdbx_seq_one_letter_code
_entity_poly.pdbx_strand_id
1 'polypeptide(L)'
;QFLPTDFWQVIFNPSFPFRLMHTVTAAYLTTAFIVGGVAALHLLRHRHRRDRVSPATRTMFSMAMWMAAIFAPVQIVLGDFHGINTLEHQPAKVMAMEGHFESHDEGAPLYLFGIPNQDEQRLDYAIGIPKLSSLILKHDLNAPLAGLDTIPREDQPPVAIVFWSFRIMVALGFAMLGIGVWSLWARWRGMLFDSPMLHRAALVMSPAGLIAVLAGWVTTEVGRQPFTVYGHLRTVDSAAPLDAAAVGASLVAFIIVYFAVFGAGTYYILRLMSRSPANNEPRLKDVTNSPTRTAGTTPAQQHPTRNVQPGE
;
A
#
# COMPACT_ATOMS: atom_id res chain seq x y z
N GLN A 1 -24.45 24.00 11.86
CA GLN A 1 -23.01 24.20 12.12
C GLN A 1 -22.49 23.04 12.93
N PHE A 2 -21.50 22.31 12.41
CA PHE A 2 -20.81 21.27 13.15
C PHE A 2 -19.75 21.94 14.04
N LEU A 3 -19.92 21.86 15.37
CA LEU A 3 -18.95 22.40 16.32
C LEU A 3 -18.29 21.21 17.07
N PRO A 4 -16.96 21.18 17.15
CA PRO A 4 -16.27 20.14 17.92
C PRO A 4 -16.55 20.37 19.40
N THR A 5 -17.13 19.37 20.06
CA THR A 5 -17.43 19.40 21.50
C THR A 5 -16.28 18.87 22.33
N ASP A 6 -15.50 17.93 21.80
CA ASP A 6 -14.34 17.35 22.45
C ASP A 6 -13.24 17.07 21.43
N PHE A 7 -12.12 17.76 21.58
CA PHE A 7 -10.97 17.66 20.68
C PHE A 7 -10.33 16.25 20.67
N TRP A 8 -10.25 15.59 21.82
CA TRP A 8 -9.67 14.25 21.90
C TRP A 8 -10.56 13.19 21.27
N GLN A 9 -11.86 13.29 21.43
CA GLN A 9 -12.82 12.38 20.76
C GLN A 9 -12.82 12.55 19.24
N VAL A 10 -12.55 13.74 18.74
CA VAL A 10 -12.41 13.97 17.29
C VAL A 10 -11.16 13.27 16.76
N ILE A 11 -10.01 13.39 17.46
CA ILE A 11 -8.75 12.75 17.05
C ILE A 11 -8.82 11.24 17.21
N PHE A 12 -9.18 10.77 18.41
CA PHE A 12 -9.24 9.35 18.77
C PHE A 12 -10.63 8.75 18.56
N ASN A 13 -11.25 9.04 17.40
CA ASN A 13 -12.53 8.44 17.03
C ASN A 13 -12.40 6.91 16.89
N PRO A 14 -13.51 6.16 16.94
CA PRO A 14 -13.50 4.69 16.92
C PRO A 14 -12.78 4.06 15.71
N SER A 15 -12.68 4.76 14.59
CA SER A 15 -12.00 4.26 13.38
C SER A 15 -10.51 4.62 13.33
N PHE A 16 -10.04 5.57 14.15
CA PHE A 16 -8.65 6.05 14.11
C PHE A 16 -7.60 4.96 14.34
N PRO A 17 -7.68 4.11 15.38
CA PRO A 17 -6.65 3.10 15.64
C PRO A 17 -6.52 2.11 14.50
N PHE A 18 -7.64 1.66 13.93
CA PHE A 18 -7.64 0.70 12.81
C PHE A 18 -7.00 1.31 11.55
N ARG A 19 -7.36 2.55 11.20
CA ARG A 19 -6.77 3.27 10.07
C ARG A 19 -5.30 3.54 10.25
N LEU A 20 -4.89 3.99 11.44
CA LEU A 20 -3.50 4.29 11.74
C LEU A 20 -2.62 3.05 11.62
N MET A 21 -3.00 1.96 12.29
CA MET A 21 -2.22 0.72 12.27
C MET A 21 -2.12 0.12 10.87
N HIS A 22 -3.24 0.10 10.12
CA HIS A 22 -3.27 -0.41 8.76
C HIS A 22 -2.38 0.44 7.83
N THR A 23 -2.44 1.77 7.92
CA THR A 23 -1.64 2.68 7.09
C THR A 23 -0.15 2.63 7.40
N VAL A 24 0.22 2.61 8.70
CA VAL A 24 1.62 2.53 9.13
C VAL A 24 2.24 1.21 8.68
N THR A 25 1.54 0.10 8.87
CA THR A 25 2.00 -1.22 8.43
C THR A 25 2.13 -1.30 6.91
N ALA A 26 1.18 -0.71 6.17
CA ALA A 26 1.25 -0.59 4.71
C ALA A 26 2.47 0.22 4.24
N ALA A 27 2.85 1.28 4.95
CA ALA A 27 4.04 2.08 4.65
C ALA A 27 5.33 1.26 4.83
N TYR A 28 5.45 0.49 5.92
CA TYR A 28 6.57 -0.42 6.13
C TYR A 28 6.65 -1.48 5.04
N LEU A 29 5.51 -2.08 4.69
CA LEU A 29 5.44 -3.11 3.66
C LEU A 29 5.80 -2.55 2.27
N THR A 30 5.30 -1.37 1.94
CA THR A 30 5.65 -0.66 0.70
C THR A 30 7.15 -0.41 0.61
N THR A 31 7.74 0.13 1.67
CA THR A 31 9.20 0.39 1.73
C THR A 31 10.00 -0.90 1.60
N ALA A 32 9.58 -1.98 2.27
CA ALA A 32 10.23 -3.28 2.19
C ALA A 32 10.23 -3.82 0.75
N PHE A 33 9.11 -3.72 0.02
CA PHE A 33 9.03 -4.20 -1.36
C PHE A 33 9.84 -3.33 -2.33
N ILE A 34 9.90 -2.01 -2.14
CA ILE A 34 10.77 -1.13 -2.93
C ILE A 34 12.26 -1.50 -2.70
N VAL A 35 12.70 -1.57 -1.44
CA VAL A 35 14.08 -1.91 -1.09
C VAL A 35 14.43 -3.33 -1.55
N GLY A 36 13.52 -4.29 -1.35
CA GLY A 36 13.67 -5.68 -1.79
C GLY A 36 13.79 -5.80 -3.30
N GLY A 37 12.96 -5.07 -4.05
CA GLY A 37 13.01 -5.03 -5.51
C GLY A 37 14.31 -4.44 -6.05
N VAL A 38 14.80 -3.34 -5.45
CA VAL A 38 16.10 -2.75 -5.80
C VAL A 38 17.24 -3.72 -5.52
N ALA A 39 17.24 -4.36 -4.35
CA ALA A 39 18.23 -5.37 -4.01
C ALA A 39 18.17 -6.57 -4.96
N ALA A 40 16.97 -7.02 -5.32
CA ALA A 40 16.75 -8.09 -6.30
C ALA A 40 17.30 -7.72 -7.68
N LEU A 41 17.10 -6.47 -8.14
CA LEU A 41 17.67 -5.96 -9.37
C LEU A 41 19.19 -6.06 -9.38
N HIS A 42 19.84 -5.68 -8.26
CA HIS A 42 21.29 -5.78 -8.12
C HIS A 42 21.76 -7.23 -8.09
N LEU A 43 21.05 -8.13 -7.38
CA LEU A 43 21.35 -9.58 -7.39
C LEU A 43 21.31 -10.16 -8.81
N LEU A 44 20.27 -9.82 -9.59
CA LEU A 44 20.12 -10.28 -10.97
C LEU A 44 21.24 -9.73 -11.88
N ARG A 45 21.62 -8.45 -11.74
CA ARG A 45 22.69 -7.82 -12.51
C ARG A 45 24.05 -8.45 -12.20
N HIS A 46 24.37 -8.68 -10.93
CA HIS A 46 25.62 -9.33 -10.51
C HIS A 46 25.70 -10.77 -11.01
N ARG A 47 24.60 -11.52 -10.96
CA ARG A 47 24.54 -12.86 -11.53
C ARG A 47 24.86 -12.87 -13.02
N HIS A 48 24.31 -11.90 -13.78
CA HIS A 48 24.58 -11.79 -15.23
C HIS A 48 26.03 -11.43 -15.52
N ARG A 49 26.63 -10.55 -14.72
CA ARG A 49 28.04 -10.12 -14.87
C ARG A 49 29.05 -11.09 -14.26
N ARG A 50 28.61 -12.09 -13.51
CA ARG A 50 29.44 -13.02 -12.73
C ARG A 50 30.33 -12.33 -11.68
N ASP A 51 29.94 -11.13 -11.24
CA ASP A 51 30.63 -10.35 -10.22
C ASP A 51 30.23 -10.81 -8.80
N ARG A 52 31.07 -10.45 -7.81
CA ARG A 52 30.74 -10.69 -6.40
C ARG A 52 29.64 -9.74 -5.94
N VAL A 53 28.58 -10.29 -5.35
CA VAL A 53 27.48 -9.52 -4.76
C VAL A 53 27.97 -8.80 -3.52
N SER A 54 27.70 -7.50 -3.42
CA SER A 54 27.97 -6.70 -2.24
C SER A 54 27.27 -7.25 -0.99
N PRO A 55 27.93 -7.32 0.18
CA PRO A 55 27.28 -7.67 1.45
C PRO A 55 26.08 -6.78 1.75
N ALA A 56 26.13 -5.49 1.44
CA ALA A 56 25.02 -4.56 1.60
C ALA A 56 23.79 -4.98 0.80
N THR A 57 23.95 -5.39 -0.46
CA THR A 57 22.84 -5.90 -1.30
C THR A 57 22.20 -7.15 -0.67
N ARG A 58 22.99 -8.08 -0.14
CA ARG A 58 22.47 -9.27 0.54
C ARG A 58 21.68 -8.90 1.80
N THR A 59 22.22 -7.98 2.59
CA THR A 59 21.54 -7.49 3.81
C THR A 59 20.24 -6.80 3.45
N MET A 60 20.22 -5.89 2.48
CA MET A 60 19.02 -5.21 2.01
C MET A 60 17.94 -6.22 1.58
N PHE A 61 18.29 -7.20 0.73
CA PHE A 61 17.35 -8.21 0.28
C PHE A 61 16.84 -9.08 1.43
N SER A 62 17.74 -9.53 2.31
CA SER A 62 17.37 -10.35 3.46
C SER A 62 16.43 -9.63 4.42
N MET A 63 16.70 -8.37 4.77
CA MET A 63 15.85 -7.57 5.65
C MET A 63 14.47 -7.30 5.01
N ALA A 64 14.45 -6.93 3.74
CA ALA A 64 13.21 -6.70 3.01
C ALA A 64 12.32 -7.96 2.98
N MET A 65 12.91 -9.14 2.74
CA MET A 65 12.16 -10.40 2.75
C MET A 65 11.68 -10.81 4.15
N TRP A 66 12.43 -10.51 5.20
CA TRP A 66 11.95 -10.68 6.58
C TRP A 66 10.79 -9.75 6.88
N MET A 67 10.88 -8.48 6.48
CA MET A 67 9.76 -7.54 6.63
C MET A 67 8.53 -8.01 5.85
N ALA A 68 8.68 -8.48 4.61
CA ALA A 68 7.58 -9.05 3.84
C ALA A 68 6.93 -10.24 4.57
N ALA A 69 7.74 -11.17 5.09
CA ALA A 69 7.25 -12.37 5.77
C ALA A 69 6.51 -12.08 7.08
N ILE A 70 6.89 -11.03 7.80
CA ILE A 70 6.29 -10.65 9.09
C ILE A 70 5.12 -9.69 8.88
N PHE A 71 5.31 -8.62 8.10
CA PHE A 71 4.33 -7.56 7.99
C PHE A 71 3.20 -7.86 7.00
N ALA A 72 3.37 -8.74 6.01
CA ALA A 72 2.26 -9.08 5.11
C ALA A 72 1.11 -9.81 5.82
N PRO A 73 1.34 -10.86 6.63
CA PRO A 73 0.26 -11.47 7.40
C PRO A 73 -0.34 -10.50 8.44
N VAL A 74 0.49 -9.67 9.10
CA VAL A 74 -0.01 -8.65 10.04
C VAL A 74 -0.91 -7.64 9.32
N GLN A 75 -0.54 -7.21 8.11
CA GLN A 75 -1.33 -6.29 7.30
C GLN A 75 -2.70 -6.87 6.92
N ILE A 76 -2.77 -8.16 6.61
CA ILE A 76 -4.04 -8.84 6.29
C ILE A 76 -4.94 -8.87 7.53
N VAL A 77 -4.41 -9.23 8.68
CA VAL A 77 -5.17 -9.25 9.95
C VAL A 77 -5.66 -7.84 10.33
N LEU A 78 -4.79 -6.83 10.22
CA LEU A 78 -5.20 -5.44 10.47
C LEU A 78 -6.23 -4.95 9.45
N GLY A 79 -6.17 -5.45 8.20
CA GLY A 79 -7.16 -5.17 7.17
C GLY A 79 -8.53 -5.75 7.50
N ASP A 80 -8.56 -6.97 8.03
CA ASP A 80 -9.78 -7.63 8.49
C ASP A 80 -10.45 -6.83 9.61
N PHE A 81 -9.73 -6.48 10.68
CA PHE A 81 -10.25 -5.62 11.74
C PHE A 81 -10.73 -4.26 11.23
N HIS A 82 -10.03 -3.67 10.27
CA HIS A 82 -10.46 -2.42 9.64
C HIS A 82 -11.74 -2.61 8.82
N GLY A 83 -11.90 -3.75 8.14
CA GLY A 83 -13.11 -4.12 7.41
C GLY A 83 -14.32 -4.25 8.33
N ILE A 84 -14.19 -4.94 9.46
CA ILE A 84 -15.24 -5.09 10.48
C ILE A 84 -15.64 -3.72 11.05
N ASN A 85 -14.66 -2.88 11.42
CA ASN A 85 -14.94 -1.51 11.88
C ASN A 85 -15.64 -0.66 10.81
N THR A 86 -15.28 -0.88 9.53
CA THR A 86 -15.93 -0.17 8.42
C THR A 86 -17.38 -0.67 8.23
N LEU A 87 -17.66 -1.95 8.42
CA LEU A 87 -19.01 -2.49 8.36
C LEU A 87 -19.93 -1.86 9.43
N GLU A 88 -19.40 -1.65 10.63
CA GLU A 88 -20.16 -1.03 11.72
C GLU A 88 -20.48 0.45 11.47
N HIS A 89 -19.51 1.21 10.94
CA HIS A 89 -19.64 2.68 10.84
C HIS A 89 -20.01 3.19 9.45
N GLN A 90 -19.75 2.41 8.38
CA GLN A 90 -20.01 2.77 6.98
C GLN A 90 -20.44 1.54 6.18
N PRO A 91 -21.59 0.94 6.49
CA PRO A 91 -22.04 -0.31 5.87
C PRO A 91 -22.17 -0.22 4.35
N ALA A 92 -22.68 0.88 3.78
CA ALA A 92 -22.76 1.08 2.33
C ALA A 92 -21.44 0.89 1.60
N LYS A 93 -20.33 1.33 2.22
CA LYS A 93 -18.99 1.13 1.68
C LYS A 93 -18.64 -0.34 1.59
N VAL A 94 -18.91 -1.13 2.63
CA VAL A 94 -18.59 -2.56 2.65
C VAL A 94 -19.46 -3.32 1.64
N MET A 95 -20.76 -2.99 1.54
CA MET A 95 -21.64 -3.55 0.51
C MET A 95 -21.11 -3.30 -0.90
N ALA A 96 -20.60 -2.09 -1.17
CA ALA A 96 -19.97 -1.76 -2.45
C ALA A 96 -18.62 -2.46 -2.65
N MET A 97 -17.79 -2.57 -1.60
CA MET A 97 -16.53 -3.33 -1.64
C MET A 97 -16.78 -4.79 -1.98
N GLU A 98 -17.79 -5.40 -1.37
CA GLU A 98 -18.14 -6.82 -1.60
C GLU A 98 -18.97 -7.03 -2.88
N GLY A 99 -19.62 -5.98 -3.41
CA GLY A 99 -20.49 -6.07 -4.57
C GLY A 99 -21.85 -6.69 -4.25
N HIS A 100 -22.29 -6.59 -2.99
CA HIS A 100 -23.58 -7.07 -2.53
C HIS A 100 -24.67 -6.05 -2.87
N PHE A 101 -25.30 -6.21 -4.02
CA PHE A 101 -26.47 -5.42 -4.41
C PHE A 101 -27.74 -5.89 -3.69
N GLU A 102 -27.85 -7.17 -3.42
CA GLU A 102 -28.96 -7.81 -2.71
C GLU A 102 -28.55 -8.23 -1.31
N SER A 103 -29.51 -8.22 -0.38
CA SER A 103 -29.34 -8.72 0.98
C SER A 103 -29.31 -10.25 0.98
N HIS A 104 -28.50 -10.84 1.87
CA HIS A 104 -28.33 -12.28 2.01
C HIS A 104 -28.71 -12.72 3.43
N ASP A 105 -29.79 -13.49 3.58
CA ASP A 105 -30.30 -13.92 4.89
C ASP A 105 -29.58 -15.17 5.44
N GLU A 106 -29.01 -16.02 4.57
CA GLU A 106 -28.37 -17.31 4.93
C GLU A 106 -26.86 -17.35 4.59
N GLY A 107 -26.18 -16.24 4.73
CA GLY A 107 -24.74 -16.14 4.47
C GLY A 107 -24.40 -15.65 3.07
N ALA A 108 -23.66 -14.53 3.04
CA ALA A 108 -23.27 -13.84 1.83
C ALA A 108 -22.00 -14.43 1.19
N PRO A 109 -21.93 -14.58 -0.14
CA PRO A 109 -20.77 -15.03 -0.85
C PRO A 109 -19.67 -13.96 -0.88
N LEU A 110 -18.41 -14.36 -0.88
CA LEU A 110 -17.29 -13.49 -1.22
C LEU A 110 -17.06 -13.54 -2.73
N TYR A 111 -17.39 -12.46 -3.42
CA TYR A 111 -17.15 -12.37 -4.86
C TYR A 111 -15.68 -12.04 -5.14
N LEU A 112 -14.98 -12.93 -5.84
CA LEU A 112 -13.60 -12.71 -6.28
C LEU A 112 -13.52 -11.89 -7.56
N PHE A 113 -14.51 -12.08 -8.43
CA PHE A 113 -14.64 -11.39 -9.72
C PHE A 113 -16.11 -11.08 -9.99
N GLY A 114 -16.38 -10.01 -10.73
CA GLY A 114 -17.69 -9.62 -11.20
C GLY A 114 -17.64 -8.24 -11.83
N ILE A 115 -18.61 -7.91 -12.64
CA ILE A 115 -18.78 -6.60 -13.26
C ILE A 115 -19.97 -5.92 -12.60
N PRO A 116 -19.78 -4.93 -11.71
CA PRO A 116 -20.88 -4.23 -11.08
C PRO A 116 -21.69 -3.43 -12.09
N ASN A 117 -22.99 -3.72 -12.15
CA ASN A 117 -23.98 -2.99 -12.93
C ASN A 117 -24.87 -2.21 -11.95
N GLN A 118 -24.56 -0.93 -11.75
CA GLN A 118 -25.26 -0.10 -10.78
C GLN A 118 -26.64 0.30 -11.25
N ASP A 119 -26.88 0.37 -12.56
CA ASP A 119 -28.20 0.72 -13.13
C ASP A 119 -29.20 -0.42 -12.91
N GLU A 120 -28.76 -1.66 -13.10
CA GLU A 120 -29.57 -2.86 -12.90
C GLU A 120 -29.49 -3.40 -11.47
N GLN A 121 -28.66 -2.81 -10.60
CA GLN A 121 -28.45 -3.21 -9.20
C GLN A 121 -28.06 -4.68 -9.06
N ARG A 122 -27.14 -5.14 -9.90
CA ARG A 122 -26.62 -6.52 -9.85
C ARG A 122 -25.15 -6.61 -10.18
N LEU A 123 -24.56 -7.75 -9.84
CA LEU A 123 -23.18 -8.11 -10.19
C LEU A 123 -23.20 -9.11 -11.35
N ASP A 124 -22.81 -8.66 -12.56
CA ASP A 124 -22.75 -9.52 -13.73
C ASP A 124 -21.49 -10.41 -13.70
N TYR A 125 -21.59 -11.62 -14.24
CA TYR A 125 -20.50 -12.61 -14.32
C TYR A 125 -19.81 -12.88 -12.98
N ALA A 126 -20.58 -12.88 -11.90
CA ALA A 126 -20.08 -13.05 -10.56
C ALA A 126 -19.44 -14.43 -10.34
N ILE A 127 -18.20 -14.45 -9.90
CA ILE A 127 -17.49 -15.63 -9.43
C ILE A 127 -17.19 -15.44 -7.94
N GLY A 128 -17.82 -16.25 -7.09
CA GLY A 128 -17.72 -16.10 -5.65
C GLY A 128 -17.60 -17.41 -4.90
N ILE A 129 -17.11 -17.33 -3.67
CA ILE A 129 -17.06 -18.44 -2.72
C ILE A 129 -18.27 -18.29 -1.80
N PRO A 130 -19.20 -19.26 -1.78
CA PRO A 130 -20.40 -19.18 -0.96
C PRO A 130 -20.10 -18.97 0.52
N LYS A 131 -20.87 -18.09 1.18
CA LYS A 131 -20.85 -17.84 2.63
C LYS A 131 -19.54 -17.26 3.20
N LEU A 132 -18.50 -17.08 2.37
CA LEU A 132 -17.19 -16.66 2.86
C LEU A 132 -17.16 -15.18 3.31
N SER A 133 -17.98 -14.31 2.71
CA SER A 133 -18.07 -12.91 3.15
C SER A 133 -18.67 -12.81 4.56
N SER A 134 -19.73 -13.59 4.84
CA SER A 134 -20.33 -13.65 6.19
C SER A 134 -19.33 -14.22 7.21
N LEU A 135 -18.57 -15.24 6.85
CA LEU A 135 -17.53 -15.79 7.73
C LEU A 135 -16.48 -14.72 8.10
N ILE A 136 -16.00 -13.95 7.12
CA ILE A 136 -14.96 -12.92 7.34
C ILE A 136 -15.55 -11.74 8.14
N LEU A 137 -16.70 -11.21 7.74
CA LEU A 137 -17.25 -9.98 8.32
C LEU A 137 -18.03 -10.18 9.62
N LYS A 138 -18.58 -11.37 9.86
CA LYS A 138 -19.43 -11.68 11.02
C LYS A 138 -18.95 -12.86 11.85
N HIS A 139 -17.89 -13.55 11.41
CA HIS A 139 -17.35 -14.79 12.02
C HIS A 139 -18.39 -15.92 12.12
N ASP A 140 -19.42 -15.89 11.27
CA ASP A 140 -20.48 -16.91 11.16
C ASP A 140 -20.83 -17.10 9.69
N LEU A 141 -20.80 -18.36 9.22
CA LEU A 141 -21.10 -18.73 7.84
C LEU A 141 -22.54 -18.42 7.41
N ASN A 142 -23.47 -18.40 8.35
CA ASN A 142 -24.89 -18.23 8.09
C ASN A 142 -25.39 -16.85 8.53
N ALA A 143 -24.52 -15.96 9.00
CA ALA A 143 -24.91 -14.64 9.41
C ALA A 143 -25.47 -13.82 8.23
N PRO A 144 -26.61 -13.14 8.40
CA PRO A 144 -27.16 -12.29 7.37
C PRO A 144 -26.26 -11.07 7.12
N LEU A 145 -26.14 -10.67 5.86
CA LEU A 145 -25.51 -9.44 5.45
C LEU A 145 -26.46 -8.63 4.58
N ALA A 146 -26.65 -7.37 4.95
CA ALA A 146 -27.45 -6.44 4.18
C ALA A 146 -26.74 -6.08 2.86
N GLY A 147 -27.50 -5.86 1.82
CA GLY A 147 -27.06 -5.38 0.54
C GLY A 147 -27.40 -3.91 0.29
N LEU A 148 -26.98 -3.40 -0.87
CA LEU A 148 -27.26 -2.04 -1.30
C LEU A 148 -28.78 -1.79 -1.56
N ASP A 149 -29.58 -2.85 -1.68
CA ASP A 149 -31.06 -2.80 -1.73
C ASP A 149 -31.69 -2.14 -0.50
N THR A 150 -30.99 -2.13 0.63
CA THR A 150 -31.41 -1.47 1.87
C THR A 150 -31.14 0.05 1.89
N ILE A 151 -30.40 0.57 0.88
CA ILE A 151 -29.93 1.96 0.83
C ILE A 151 -30.51 2.65 -0.40
N PRO A 152 -31.06 3.88 -0.27
CA PRO A 152 -31.52 4.65 -1.42
C PRO A 152 -30.44 4.78 -2.49
N ARG A 153 -30.82 4.68 -3.77
CA ARG A 153 -29.86 4.73 -4.89
C ARG A 153 -28.98 5.99 -4.88
N GLU A 154 -29.55 7.10 -4.46
CA GLU A 154 -28.85 8.39 -4.36
C GLU A 154 -27.77 8.43 -3.26
N ASP A 155 -27.84 7.50 -2.29
CA ASP A 155 -26.89 7.38 -1.18
C ASP A 155 -25.88 6.22 -1.37
N GLN A 156 -25.99 5.49 -2.48
CA GLN A 156 -25.07 4.42 -2.80
C GLN A 156 -23.75 4.98 -3.35
N PRO A 157 -22.59 4.43 -2.92
CA PRO A 157 -21.31 4.80 -3.51
C PRO A 157 -21.15 4.27 -4.94
N PRO A 158 -20.20 4.81 -5.75
CA PRO A 158 -19.88 4.27 -7.08
C PRO A 158 -19.29 2.86 -6.98
N VAL A 159 -20.15 1.83 -7.09
CA VAL A 159 -19.81 0.42 -6.77
C VAL A 159 -18.65 -0.09 -7.61
N ALA A 160 -18.62 0.17 -8.92
CA ALA A 160 -17.59 -0.37 -9.81
C ALA A 160 -16.17 0.04 -9.39
N ILE A 161 -15.96 1.31 -9.03
CA ILE A 161 -14.66 1.83 -8.62
C ILE A 161 -14.25 1.22 -7.27
N VAL A 162 -15.17 1.18 -6.31
CA VAL A 162 -14.92 0.67 -4.96
C VAL A 162 -14.63 -0.84 -5.00
N PHE A 163 -15.42 -1.60 -5.73
CA PHE A 163 -15.27 -3.03 -5.91
C PHE A 163 -13.90 -3.42 -6.47
N TRP A 164 -13.48 -2.78 -7.57
CA TRP A 164 -12.22 -3.13 -8.21
C TRP A 164 -11.00 -2.60 -7.46
N SER A 165 -11.05 -1.41 -6.91
CA SER A 165 -9.95 -0.87 -6.12
C SER A 165 -9.69 -1.72 -4.88
N PHE A 166 -10.74 -2.17 -4.19
CA PHE A 166 -10.61 -3.08 -3.05
C PHE A 166 -9.96 -4.42 -3.46
N ARG A 167 -10.39 -5.03 -4.56
CA ARG A 167 -9.81 -6.30 -5.05
C ARG A 167 -8.36 -6.17 -5.46
N ILE A 168 -7.98 -5.09 -6.12
CA ILE A 168 -6.58 -4.83 -6.46
C ILE A 168 -5.73 -4.74 -5.18
N MET A 169 -6.19 -4.00 -4.18
CA MET A 169 -5.50 -3.87 -2.89
C MET A 169 -5.32 -5.24 -2.22
N VAL A 170 -6.39 -6.02 -2.09
CA VAL A 170 -6.37 -7.33 -1.43
C VAL A 170 -5.53 -8.34 -2.21
N ALA A 171 -5.67 -8.41 -3.54
CA ALA A 171 -4.90 -9.31 -4.39
C ALA A 171 -3.39 -9.04 -4.28
N LEU A 172 -2.98 -7.75 -4.29
CA LEU A 172 -1.59 -7.37 -4.07
C LEU A 172 -1.12 -7.71 -2.64
N GLY A 173 -1.98 -7.57 -1.63
CA GLY A 173 -1.69 -8.00 -0.25
C GLY A 173 -1.37 -9.49 -0.16
N PHE A 174 -2.19 -10.34 -0.76
CA PHE A 174 -1.93 -11.77 -0.84
C PHE A 174 -0.72 -12.13 -1.70
N ALA A 175 -0.47 -11.41 -2.79
CA ALA A 175 0.73 -11.60 -3.59
C ALA A 175 2.00 -11.25 -2.79
N MET A 176 1.97 -10.17 -2.00
CA MET A 176 3.06 -9.81 -1.09
C MET A 176 3.27 -10.87 -0.01
N LEU A 177 2.21 -11.43 0.57
CA LEU A 177 2.29 -12.57 1.48
C LEU A 177 2.93 -13.78 0.80
N GLY A 178 2.54 -14.09 -0.44
CA GLY A 178 3.12 -15.17 -1.23
C GLY A 178 4.63 -15.02 -1.43
N ILE A 179 5.12 -13.81 -1.72
CA ILE A 179 6.56 -13.52 -1.79
C ILE A 179 7.24 -13.71 -0.43
N GLY A 180 6.60 -13.24 0.66
CA GLY A 180 7.10 -13.44 2.02
C GLY A 180 7.30 -14.93 2.35
N VAL A 181 6.27 -15.74 2.13
CA VAL A 181 6.30 -17.20 2.36
C VAL A 181 7.34 -17.86 1.45
N TRP A 182 7.39 -17.50 0.16
CA TRP A 182 8.39 -18.04 -0.77
C TRP A 182 9.81 -17.70 -0.32
N SER A 183 10.03 -16.50 0.21
CA SER A 183 11.32 -16.08 0.74
C SER A 183 11.76 -16.91 1.96
N LEU A 184 10.82 -17.26 2.85
CA LEU A 184 11.08 -18.16 3.99
C LEU A 184 11.49 -19.57 3.51
N TRP A 185 10.74 -20.10 2.53
CA TRP A 185 11.07 -21.39 1.93
C TRP A 185 12.43 -21.40 1.24
N ALA A 186 12.74 -20.34 0.46
CA ALA A 186 14.03 -20.19 -0.19
C ALA A 186 15.17 -20.03 0.83
N ARG A 187 14.92 -19.38 1.96
CA ARG A 187 15.87 -19.26 3.08
C ARG A 187 16.15 -20.62 3.72
N TRP A 188 15.07 -21.36 4.02
CA TRP A 188 15.20 -22.72 4.57
C TRP A 188 16.01 -23.65 3.65
N ARG A 189 15.88 -23.51 2.33
CA ARG A 189 16.64 -24.24 1.33
C ARG A 189 18.05 -23.69 1.07
N GLY A 190 18.45 -22.61 1.74
CA GLY A 190 19.76 -21.96 1.50
C GLY A 190 19.86 -21.21 0.16
N MET A 191 18.76 -21.05 -0.58
CA MET A 191 18.72 -20.52 -1.95
C MET A 191 18.25 -19.05 -2.04
N LEU A 192 18.14 -18.34 -0.91
CA LEU A 192 17.58 -16.98 -0.89
C LEU A 192 18.30 -16.03 -1.87
N PHE A 193 19.62 -16.13 -1.98
CA PHE A 193 20.43 -15.26 -2.83
C PHE A 193 20.75 -15.87 -4.20
N ASP A 194 20.35 -17.11 -4.43
CA ASP A 194 20.68 -17.85 -5.64
C ASP A 194 19.47 -18.18 -6.52
N SER A 195 18.24 -17.83 -6.06
CA SER A 195 16.98 -18.06 -6.78
C SER A 195 16.64 -16.89 -7.72
N PRO A 196 16.89 -16.99 -9.02
CA PRO A 196 16.57 -15.90 -9.96
C PRO A 196 15.08 -15.69 -10.13
N MET A 197 14.25 -16.71 -9.93
CA MET A 197 12.80 -16.57 -10.02
C MET A 197 12.26 -15.73 -8.86
N LEU A 198 12.72 -15.97 -7.63
CA LEU A 198 12.35 -15.15 -6.47
C LEU A 198 12.82 -13.69 -6.67
N HIS A 199 14.04 -13.48 -7.18
CA HIS A 199 14.53 -12.13 -7.44
C HIS A 199 13.71 -11.42 -8.52
N ARG A 200 13.31 -12.09 -9.60
CA ARG A 200 12.43 -11.52 -10.63
C ARG A 200 11.06 -11.19 -10.05
N ALA A 201 10.48 -12.09 -9.27
CA ALA A 201 9.20 -11.87 -8.61
C ALA A 201 9.26 -10.68 -7.64
N ALA A 202 10.29 -10.58 -6.80
CA ALA A 202 10.51 -9.44 -5.90
C ALA A 202 10.70 -8.12 -6.66
N LEU A 203 11.39 -8.16 -7.82
CA LEU A 203 11.55 -6.98 -8.67
C LEU A 203 10.22 -6.52 -9.27
N VAL A 204 9.42 -7.44 -9.83
CA VAL A 204 8.09 -7.13 -10.38
C VAL A 204 7.15 -6.60 -9.30
N MET A 205 7.23 -7.17 -8.10
CA MET A 205 6.44 -6.75 -6.94
C MET A 205 6.94 -5.47 -6.26
N SER A 206 8.04 -4.87 -6.74
CA SER A 206 8.58 -3.64 -6.15
C SER A 206 7.56 -2.49 -6.03
N PRO A 207 6.71 -2.18 -7.04
CA PRO A 207 5.69 -1.14 -6.94
C PRO A 207 4.40 -1.61 -6.24
N ALA A 208 4.25 -2.89 -5.90
CA ALA A 208 2.99 -3.47 -5.44
C ALA A 208 2.44 -2.79 -4.17
N GLY A 209 3.30 -2.48 -3.21
CA GLY A 209 2.89 -1.79 -2.00
C GLY A 209 2.32 -0.40 -2.28
N LEU A 210 2.96 0.38 -3.16
CA LEU A 210 2.47 1.69 -3.56
C LEU A 210 1.11 1.60 -4.28
N ILE A 211 0.98 0.65 -5.20
CA ILE A 211 -0.28 0.43 -5.93
C ILE A 211 -1.39 0.00 -4.96
N ALA A 212 -1.09 -0.88 -4.01
CA ALA A 212 -2.05 -1.32 -2.99
C ALA A 212 -2.51 -0.16 -2.09
N VAL A 213 -1.59 0.72 -1.67
CA VAL A 213 -1.92 1.92 -0.87
C VAL A 213 -2.82 2.87 -1.67
N LEU A 214 -2.51 3.13 -2.94
CA LEU A 214 -3.34 3.98 -3.80
C LEU A 214 -4.72 3.35 -4.04
N ALA A 215 -4.80 2.05 -4.28
CA ALA A 215 -6.06 1.34 -4.43
C ALA A 215 -6.91 1.38 -3.14
N GLY A 216 -6.30 1.19 -1.97
CA GLY A 216 -6.95 1.34 -0.67
C GLY A 216 -7.43 2.76 -0.41
N TRP A 217 -6.66 3.77 -0.82
CA TRP A 217 -7.08 5.17 -0.74
C TRP A 217 -8.30 5.45 -1.61
N VAL A 218 -8.31 4.98 -2.86
CA VAL A 218 -9.47 5.08 -3.76
C VAL A 218 -10.68 4.38 -3.14
N THR A 219 -10.52 3.16 -2.61
CA THR A 219 -11.60 2.44 -1.90
C THR A 219 -12.19 3.28 -0.76
N THR A 220 -11.34 3.92 0.03
CA THR A 220 -11.76 4.70 1.20
C THR A 220 -12.50 5.96 0.79
N GLU A 221 -11.97 6.74 -0.16
CA GLU A 221 -12.49 8.06 -0.52
C GLU A 221 -13.69 7.97 -1.47
N VAL A 222 -13.64 7.09 -2.46
CA VAL A 222 -14.78 6.88 -3.37
C VAL A 222 -15.90 6.12 -2.68
N GLY A 223 -15.55 5.13 -1.83
CA GLY A 223 -16.55 4.37 -1.06
C GLY A 223 -17.27 5.17 0.03
N ARG A 224 -16.83 6.40 0.31
CA ARG A 224 -17.52 7.33 1.20
C ARG A 224 -18.61 8.14 0.48
N GLN A 225 -18.48 8.30 -0.84
CA GLN A 225 -19.44 9.08 -1.61
C GLN A 225 -20.86 8.46 -1.53
N PRO A 226 -21.92 9.28 -1.62
CA PRO A 226 -21.93 10.72 -1.90
C PRO A 226 -21.74 11.64 -0.67
N PHE A 227 -21.24 11.13 0.45
CA PHE A 227 -21.12 11.90 1.69
C PHE A 227 -19.71 12.46 1.91
N THR A 228 -19.60 13.70 2.35
CA THR A 228 -18.40 14.26 2.98
C THR A 228 -18.32 13.80 4.44
N VAL A 229 -19.45 13.85 5.16
CA VAL A 229 -19.63 13.27 6.50
C VAL A 229 -20.74 12.22 6.41
N TYR A 230 -20.38 10.95 6.56
CA TYR A 230 -21.29 9.83 6.34
C TYR A 230 -22.60 9.98 7.10
N GLY A 231 -23.74 9.91 6.38
CA GLY A 231 -25.07 10.03 6.91
C GLY A 231 -25.53 11.44 7.33
N HIS A 232 -24.64 12.45 7.27
CA HIS A 232 -24.94 13.80 7.77
C HIS A 232 -24.77 14.91 6.75
N LEU A 233 -23.72 14.88 5.92
CA LEU A 233 -23.43 15.94 4.96
C LEU A 233 -23.03 15.35 3.62
N ARG A 234 -23.82 15.62 2.60
CA ARG A 234 -23.51 15.22 1.22
C ARG A 234 -22.40 16.11 0.65
N THR A 235 -21.59 15.59 -0.25
CA THR A 235 -20.50 16.32 -0.92
C THR A 235 -21.04 17.51 -1.71
N VAL A 236 -22.19 17.35 -2.34
CA VAL A 236 -22.89 18.43 -3.08
C VAL A 236 -23.22 19.62 -2.17
N ASP A 237 -23.65 19.36 -0.93
CA ASP A 237 -24.05 20.39 0.03
C ASP A 237 -22.83 21.03 0.74
N SER A 238 -21.67 20.38 0.66
CA SER A 238 -20.43 20.86 1.28
C SER A 238 -19.58 21.75 0.34
N ALA A 239 -19.95 21.82 -0.94
CA ALA A 239 -19.21 22.60 -1.93
C ALA A 239 -19.39 24.11 -1.68
N ALA A 240 -18.26 24.84 -1.56
CA ALA A 240 -18.31 26.29 -1.49
C ALA A 240 -18.67 26.90 -2.86
N PRO A 241 -19.41 28.03 -2.90
CA PRO A 241 -19.76 28.71 -4.13
C PRO A 241 -18.56 29.48 -4.70
N LEU A 242 -17.58 28.74 -5.23
CA LEU A 242 -16.38 29.28 -5.84
C LEU A 242 -16.49 29.31 -7.36
N ASP A 243 -15.83 30.30 -7.99
CA ASP A 243 -15.74 30.35 -9.45
C ASP A 243 -14.99 29.14 -10.00
N ALA A 244 -15.64 28.38 -10.89
CA ALA A 244 -15.08 27.16 -11.47
C ALA A 244 -13.78 27.40 -12.25
N ALA A 245 -13.64 28.57 -12.89
CA ALA A 245 -12.42 28.92 -13.63
C ALA A 245 -11.23 29.15 -12.70
N ALA A 246 -11.44 29.81 -11.56
CA ALA A 246 -10.39 30.04 -10.56
C ALA A 246 -9.94 28.71 -9.91
N VAL A 247 -10.89 27.82 -9.57
CA VAL A 247 -10.60 26.49 -9.04
C VAL A 247 -9.84 25.65 -10.06
N GLY A 248 -10.27 25.67 -11.34
CA GLY A 248 -9.62 24.96 -12.43
C GLY A 248 -8.18 25.43 -12.66
N ALA A 249 -7.96 26.74 -12.71
CA ALA A 249 -6.61 27.32 -12.86
C ALA A 249 -5.69 26.94 -11.69
N SER A 250 -6.19 27.01 -10.46
CA SER A 250 -5.46 26.59 -9.27
C SER A 250 -5.09 25.10 -9.34
N LEU A 251 -6.03 24.22 -9.71
CA LEU A 251 -5.80 22.79 -9.85
C LEU A 251 -4.72 22.48 -10.90
N VAL A 252 -4.77 23.12 -12.07
CA VAL A 252 -3.76 22.97 -13.12
C VAL A 252 -2.39 23.42 -12.63
N ALA A 253 -2.31 24.57 -11.93
CA ALA A 253 -1.05 25.04 -11.35
C ALA A 253 -0.48 24.04 -10.33
N PHE A 254 -1.32 23.49 -9.45
CA PHE A 254 -0.91 22.42 -8.52
C PHE A 254 -0.37 21.20 -9.27
N ILE A 255 -1.09 20.68 -10.26
CA ILE A 255 -0.67 19.54 -11.04
C ILE A 255 0.72 19.77 -11.64
N ILE A 256 0.94 20.91 -12.31
CA ILE A 256 2.23 21.24 -12.95
C ILE A 256 3.35 21.28 -11.90
N VAL A 257 3.16 22.00 -10.79
CA VAL A 257 4.17 22.16 -9.75
C VAL A 257 4.50 20.81 -9.10
N TYR A 258 3.47 20.02 -8.76
CA TYR A 258 3.68 18.72 -8.14
C TYR A 258 4.39 17.73 -9.08
N PHE A 259 4.00 17.68 -10.36
CA PHE A 259 4.72 16.85 -11.34
C PHE A 259 6.17 17.28 -11.52
N ALA A 260 6.46 18.58 -11.54
CA ALA A 260 7.82 19.07 -11.65
C ALA A 260 8.66 18.70 -10.41
N VAL A 261 8.17 18.98 -9.20
CA VAL A 261 8.91 18.77 -7.95
C VAL A 261 9.05 17.28 -7.64
N PHE A 262 7.93 16.55 -7.61
CA PHE A 262 7.96 15.11 -7.29
C PHE A 262 8.54 14.27 -8.42
N GLY A 263 8.35 14.67 -9.67
CA GLY A 263 8.97 14.02 -10.83
C GLY A 263 10.49 14.12 -10.79
N ALA A 264 11.03 15.30 -10.50
CA ALA A 264 12.47 15.49 -10.33
C ALA A 264 13.02 14.67 -9.14
N GLY A 265 12.31 14.67 -8.00
CA GLY A 265 12.65 13.87 -6.83
C GLY A 265 12.64 12.36 -7.13
N THR A 266 11.59 11.88 -7.76
CA THR A 266 11.45 10.48 -8.17
C THR A 266 12.55 10.06 -9.16
N TYR A 267 12.82 10.88 -10.17
CA TYR A 267 13.93 10.64 -11.10
C TYR A 267 15.28 10.51 -10.38
N TYR A 268 15.55 11.41 -9.45
CA TYR A 268 16.78 11.38 -8.67
C TYR A 268 16.90 10.12 -7.81
N ILE A 269 15.83 9.73 -7.12
CA ILE A 269 15.78 8.51 -6.30
C ILE A 269 15.98 7.27 -7.18
N LEU A 270 15.28 7.16 -8.31
CA LEU A 270 15.43 6.03 -9.24
C LEU A 270 16.85 5.94 -9.81
N ARG A 271 17.49 7.09 -10.09
CA ARG A 271 18.89 7.14 -10.51
C ARG A 271 19.84 6.64 -9.42
N LEU A 272 19.61 7.01 -8.15
CA LEU A 272 20.38 6.49 -7.03
C LEU A 272 20.19 4.98 -6.85
N MET A 273 18.95 4.51 -6.88
CA MET A 273 18.58 3.09 -6.76
C MET A 273 19.19 2.22 -7.87
N SER A 274 19.44 2.81 -9.05
CA SER A 274 20.09 2.10 -10.16
C SER A 274 21.55 1.78 -9.94
N ARG A 275 22.21 2.44 -8.98
CA ARG A 275 23.62 2.24 -8.65
C ARG A 275 23.77 1.16 -7.58
N SER A 276 24.65 0.19 -7.83
CA SER A 276 24.96 -0.85 -6.84
C SER A 276 25.74 -0.26 -5.67
N PRO A 277 25.46 -0.68 -4.42
CA PRO A 277 26.30 -0.28 -3.27
C PRO A 277 27.75 -0.65 -3.49
N ALA A 278 28.66 0.27 -3.17
CA ALA A 278 30.09 0.03 -3.30
C ALA A 278 30.58 -1.03 -2.31
N ASN A 279 31.51 -1.89 -2.73
CA ASN A 279 32.09 -2.93 -1.85
C ASN A 279 33.05 -2.35 -0.77
N ASN A 280 33.40 -1.07 -0.89
CA ASN A 280 34.39 -0.38 -0.05
C ASN A 280 33.74 0.67 0.85
N GLU A 281 32.50 0.50 1.26
CA GLU A 281 31.94 1.38 2.29
C GLU A 281 32.76 1.18 3.60
N PRO A 282 33.28 2.27 4.23
CA PRO A 282 34.00 2.16 5.48
C PRO A 282 33.11 1.51 6.53
N ARG A 283 33.63 0.51 7.23
CA ARG A 283 32.89 -0.13 8.34
C ARG A 283 32.62 0.92 9.41
N LEU A 284 31.51 0.80 10.12
CA LEU A 284 31.16 1.70 11.25
C LEU A 284 32.30 1.93 12.24
N LYS A 285 33.25 0.96 12.38
CA LYS A 285 34.45 1.09 13.20
C LYS A 285 35.46 2.12 12.66
N ASP A 286 35.43 2.37 11.35
CA ASP A 286 36.39 3.30 10.71
C ASP A 286 35.85 4.73 10.71
N VAL A 287 34.56 4.92 11.08
CA VAL A 287 33.84 6.22 11.09
C VAL A 287 33.95 6.92 12.45
N THR A 288 34.42 6.25 13.50
CA THR A 288 34.48 6.77 14.89
C THR A 288 35.36 8.02 15.04
N ASN A 289 36.21 8.34 14.07
CA ASN A 289 37.10 9.51 14.09
C ASN A 289 36.69 10.59 13.04
N SER A 290 35.56 10.44 12.37
CA SER A 290 35.09 11.45 11.42
C SER A 290 34.07 12.38 12.10
N PRO A 291 34.09 13.70 11.82
CA PRO A 291 33.11 14.60 12.39
C PRO A 291 31.70 14.15 12.04
N THR A 292 30.82 14.19 13.05
CA THR A 292 29.41 13.80 12.96
C THR A 292 28.74 14.56 11.82
N ARG A 293 28.32 13.84 10.77
CA ARG A 293 27.56 14.43 9.67
C ARG A 293 26.09 14.50 10.05
N THR A 294 25.51 15.66 9.89
CA THR A 294 24.06 15.88 9.96
C THR A 294 23.37 15.07 8.84
N ALA A 295 22.33 14.32 9.19
CA ALA A 295 21.50 13.60 8.24
C ALA A 295 20.98 14.56 7.16
N GLY A 296 21.24 14.24 5.88
CA GLY A 296 20.75 15.04 4.74
C GLY A 296 21.82 15.69 3.87
N THR A 297 23.12 15.55 4.16
CA THR A 297 24.16 16.10 3.31
C THR A 297 24.67 15.11 2.27
N THR A 298 24.98 15.63 1.09
CA THR A 298 25.50 14.95 -0.10
C THR A 298 26.61 13.95 0.24
N PRO A 299 26.70 12.79 -0.44
CA PRO A 299 27.81 11.85 -0.26
C PRO A 299 29.14 12.56 -0.49
N ALA A 300 30.06 12.46 0.46
CA ALA A 300 31.38 13.04 0.29
C ALA A 300 32.10 12.36 -0.89
N GLN A 301 32.62 13.16 -1.79
CA GLN A 301 33.64 12.70 -2.72
C GLN A 301 34.82 12.21 -1.88
N GLN A 302 35.16 10.93 -2.01
CA GLN A 302 36.41 10.43 -1.46
C GLN A 302 37.55 11.09 -2.24
N HIS A 303 38.25 12.03 -1.63
CA HIS A 303 39.58 12.40 -2.14
C HIS A 303 40.47 11.16 -2.03
N PRO A 304 41.18 10.78 -3.09
CA PRO A 304 42.21 9.75 -2.99
C PRO A 304 43.23 10.24 -1.96
N THR A 305 43.43 9.45 -0.92
CA THR A 305 44.54 9.68 0.03
C THR A 305 45.84 9.70 -0.76
N ARG A 306 46.43 10.87 -0.87
CA ARG A 306 47.81 11.02 -1.37
C ARG A 306 48.69 10.24 -0.40
N ASN A 307 49.22 9.12 -0.87
CA ASN A 307 50.30 8.44 -0.17
C ASN A 307 51.47 9.43 -0.02
N VAL A 308 51.57 10.03 1.15
CA VAL A 308 52.78 10.73 1.56
C VAL A 308 53.77 9.59 1.91
N GLN A 309 54.69 9.28 1.01
CA GLN A 309 55.84 8.50 1.35
C GLN A 309 56.65 9.29 2.40
N PRO A 310 57.09 8.67 3.52
CA PRO A 310 58.05 9.32 4.41
C PRO A 310 59.33 9.50 3.62
N GLY A 311 59.69 10.75 3.41
CA GLY A 311 60.97 11.11 2.78
C GLY A 311 62.15 10.71 3.64
N GLU A 312 63.19 10.32 2.94
CA GLU A 312 64.57 10.17 3.44
C GLU A 312 65.06 11.45 4.14
#